data_0979b5146b7506d378b45929592487f7
#
_entry.id   0979b5146b7506d378b45929592487f7
#
_cell.length_a   1.000
_cell.length_b   1.000
_cell.length_c   1.000
_cell.angle_alpha   90.00
_cell.angle_beta   90.00
_cell.angle_gamma   90.00
#
_symmetry.space_group_name_H-M   'P 1'
#
loop_
_entity.id
_entity.type
_entity.pdbx_description
1 polymer ?
#
loop_
_entity_poly.entity_id
_entity_poly.type
_entity_poly.pdbx_seq_one_letter_code
_entity_poly.pdbx_strand_id
1 'polypeptide(L)'
;MVRNVLSILAGIAVLSVASFAIEAALDPLLIWAFPETLPGSEALSSNPWVRALTFAYGFMCVAAGGYVAARVARRLPVTHAAMMGIIQAGLTIVAMLSPVGNHASPLQWILTAILSIPAAIVGGVVYKGRKPNDGLERAPASD
;
A
#
# COMPACT_ATOMS: atom_id res chain seq x y z
N MET A 1 -2.34 -17.52 -16.42
CA MET A 1 -1.25 -17.37 -15.43
C MET A 1 -0.58 -16.00 -15.52
N VAL A 2 -0.08 -15.56 -16.66
CA VAL A 2 0.64 -14.28 -16.84
C VAL A 2 -0.09 -13.06 -16.27
N ARG A 3 -1.40 -12.93 -16.51
CA ARG A 3 -2.21 -11.81 -16.04
C ARG A 3 -2.35 -11.72 -14.52
N ASN A 4 -2.31 -12.85 -13.82
CA ASN A 4 -2.37 -12.88 -12.35
C ASN A 4 -1.07 -12.33 -11.74
N VAL A 5 0.06 -12.72 -12.30
CA VAL A 5 1.37 -12.19 -11.90
C VAL A 5 1.45 -10.70 -12.21
N LEU A 6 1.04 -10.31 -13.43
CA LEU A 6 1.03 -8.91 -13.85
C LEU A 6 0.16 -8.03 -12.95
N SER A 7 -0.97 -8.54 -12.44
CA SER A 7 -1.84 -7.78 -11.53
C SER A 7 -1.15 -7.47 -10.21
N ILE A 8 -0.42 -8.42 -9.65
CA ILE A 8 0.33 -8.24 -8.40
C ILE A 8 1.49 -7.27 -8.61
N LEU A 9 2.26 -7.45 -9.69
CA LEU A 9 3.36 -6.56 -10.03
C LEU A 9 2.91 -5.12 -10.26
N ALA A 10 1.78 -4.93 -10.95
CA ALA A 10 1.19 -3.60 -11.14
C ALA A 10 0.79 -2.96 -9.81
N GLY A 11 0.22 -3.72 -8.88
CA GLY A 11 -0.11 -3.25 -7.53
C GLY A 11 1.13 -2.82 -6.74
N ILE A 12 2.19 -3.64 -6.78
CA ILE A 12 3.47 -3.34 -6.10
C ILE A 12 4.12 -2.10 -6.74
N ALA A 13 4.13 -2.00 -8.06
CA ALA A 13 4.69 -0.85 -8.75
C ALA A 13 3.98 0.45 -8.37
N VAL A 14 2.63 0.46 -8.34
CA VAL A 14 1.85 1.63 -7.93
C VAL A 14 2.12 2.01 -6.48
N LEU A 15 2.14 1.04 -5.57
CA LEU A 15 2.49 1.24 -4.17
C LEU A 15 3.88 1.88 -4.05
N SER A 16 4.90 1.31 -4.70
CA SER A 16 6.28 1.78 -4.61
C SER A 16 6.44 3.21 -5.16
N VAL A 17 5.87 3.47 -6.33
CA VAL A 17 5.92 4.81 -6.94
C VAL A 17 5.18 5.83 -6.10
N ALA A 18 3.99 5.48 -5.58
CA ALA A 18 3.21 6.39 -4.74
C ALA A 18 3.93 6.70 -3.41
N SER A 19 4.46 5.69 -2.71
CA SER A 19 5.21 5.90 -1.47
C SER A 19 6.43 6.77 -1.70
N PHE A 20 7.25 6.44 -2.71
CA PHE A 20 8.45 7.21 -3.04
C PHE A 20 8.12 8.67 -3.40
N ALA A 21 7.08 8.90 -4.20
CA ALA A 21 6.67 10.24 -4.59
C ALA A 21 6.18 11.07 -3.39
N ILE A 22 5.44 10.45 -2.46
CA ILE A 22 4.98 11.12 -1.25
C ILE A 22 6.16 11.44 -0.34
N GLU A 23 7.08 10.51 -0.08
CA GLU A 23 8.27 10.73 0.74
C GLU A 23 9.16 11.82 0.16
N ALA A 24 9.45 11.75 -1.14
CA ALA A 24 10.28 12.75 -1.82
C ALA A 24 9.71 14.17 -1.77
N ALA A 25 8.39 14.32 -1.67
CA ALA A 25 7.73 15.62 -1.53
C ALA A 25 7.55 16.03 -0.07
N LEU A 26 7.18 15.10 0.79
CA LEU A 26 6.78 15.37 2.17
C LEU A 26 7.97 15.63 3.07
N ASP A 27 9.05 14.86 2.94
CA ASP A 27 10.21 14.99 3.82
C ASP A 27 10.88 16.39 3.75
N PRO A 28 11.21 16.92 2.56
CA PRO A 28 11.78 18.27 2.48
C PRO A 28 10.77 19.34 2.91
N LEU A 29 9.48 19.14 2.66
CA LEU A 29 8.43 20.05 3.09
C LEU A 29 8.34 20.12 4.63
N LEU A 30 8.41 18.99 5.31
CA LEU A 30 8.36 18.90 6.76
C LEU A 30 9.60 19.55 7.39
N ILE A 31 10.78 19.30 6.85
CA ILE A 31 12.04 19.94 7.31
C ILE A 31 11.96 21.46 7.12
N TRP A 32 11.45 21.91 5.99
CA TRP A 32 11.29 23.34 5.72
C TRP A 32 10.24 24.01 6.62
N ALA A 33 9.12 23.34 6.90
CA ALA A 33 8.03 23.89 7.69
C ALA A 33 8.32 23.88 9.21
N PHE A 34 9.14 22.93 9.68
CA PHE A 34 9.43 22.71 11.09
C PHE A 34 10.92 22.58 11.38
N PRO A 35 11.76 23.56 11.00
CA PRO A 35 13.23 23.46 11.08
C PRO A 35 13.75 23.29 12.51
N GLU A 36 13.05 23.81 13.51
CA GLU A 36 13.45 23.70 14.92
C GLU A 36 13.19 22.30 15.52
N THR A 37 12.12 21.63 15.07
CA THR A 37 11.72 20.32 15.59
C THR A 37 12.17 19.16 14.71
N LEU A 38 12.40 19.43 13.42
CA LEU A 38 12.78 18.46 12.41
C LEU A 38 14.00 18.95 11.61
N PRO A 39 15.17 19.12 12.25
CA PRO A 39 16.36 19.69 11.61
C PRO A 39 16.99 18.81 10.51
N GLY A 40 16.47 17.60 10.30
CA GLY A 40 16.99 16.67 9.29
C GLY A 40 16.27 15.33 9.28
N SER A 41 16.69 14.46 8.39
CA SER A 41 16.07 13.13 8.15
C SER A 41 16.06 12.21 9.38
N GLU A 42 17.06 12.32 10.26
CA GLU A 42 17.13 11.55 11.50
C GLU A 42 16.03 11.99 12.48
N ALA A 43 15.78 13.29 12.58
CA ALA A 43 14.70 13.84 13.40
C ALA A 43 13.31 13.44 12.85
N LEU A 44 13.15 13.36 11.52
CA LEU A 44 11.93 12.86 10.90
C LEU A 44 11.65 11.42 11.32
N SER A 45 12.63 10.53 11.22
CA SER A 45 12.46 9.10 11.51
C SER A 45 12.20 8.80 12.99
N SER A 46 12.71 9.65 13.89
CA SER A 46 12.55 9.50 15.36
C SER A 46 11.28 10.15 15.90
N ASN A 47 10.66 11.08 15.18
CA ASN A 47 9.52 11.85 15.67
C ASN A 47 8.22 11.03 15.64
N PRO A 48 7.47 10.89 16.75
CA PRO A 48 6.28 10.06 16.84
C PRO A 48 5.15 10.47 15.90
N TRP A 49 4.89 11.78 15.73
CA TRP A 49 3.80 12.24 14.86
C TRP A 49 4.14 12.08 13.38
N VAL A 50 5.41 12.25 12.99
CA VAL A 50 5.87 11.97 11.62
C VAL A 50 5.73 10.49 11.32
N ARG A 51 6.08 9.62 12.27
CA ARG A 51 5.87 8.16 12.13
C ARG A 51 4.41 7.79 11.97
N ALA A 52 3.50 8.42 12.74
CA ALA A 52 2.07 8.21 12.58
C ALA A 52 1.59 8.65 11.19
N LEU A 53 2.08 9.76 10.67
CA LEU A 53 1.79 10.24 9.32
C LEU A 53 2.31 9.25 8.26
N THR A 54 3.53 8.74 8.43
CA THR A 54 4.12 7.70 7.55
C THR A 54 3.27 6.44 7.52
N PHE A 55 2.77 5.96 8.64
CA PHE A 55 1.84 4.83 8.68
C PHE A 55 0.54 5.14 7.95
N ALA A 56 -0.02 6.34 8.12
CA ALA A 56 -1.27 6.73 7.50
C ALA A 56 -1.17 6.75 5.96
N TYR A 57 -0.20 7.47 5.41
CA TYR A 57 -0.05 7.48 3.95
C TYR A 57 0.44 6.13 3.40
N GLY A 58 1.31 5.42 4.13
CA GLY A 58 1.74 4.08 3.76
C GLY A 58 0.56 3.11 3.64
N PHE A 59 -0.37 3.13 4.59
CA PHE A 59 -1.61 2.37 4.50
C PHE A 59 -2.43 2.72 3.25
N MET A 60 -2.55 4.01 2.93
CA MET A 60 -3.26 4.46 1.72
C MET A 60 -2.55 4.02 0.43
N CYS A 61 -1.23 4.07 0.39
CA CYS A 61 -0.45 3.59 -0.76
C CYS A 61 -0.63 2.08 -0.98
N VAL A 62 -0.61 1.29 0.09
CA VAL A 62 -0.86 -0.16 0.02
C VAL A 62 -2.29 -0.44 -0.44
N ALA A 63 -3.28 0.30 0.07
CA ALA A 63 -4.67 0.18 -0.37
C ALA A 63 -4.84 0.55 -1.85
N ALA A 64 -4.18 1.60 -2.33
CA ALA A 64 -4.15 1.98 -3.74
C ALA A 64 -3.52 0.88 -4.62
N GLY A 65 -2.40 0.30 -4.18
CA GLY A 65 -1.78 -0.86 -4.83
C GLY A 65 -2.72 -2.07 -4.89
N GLY A 66 -3.40 -2.39 -3.78
CA GLY A 66 -4.41 -3.44 -3.70
C GLY A 66 -5.61 -3.20 -4.63
N TYR A 67 -6.06 -1.95 -4.74
CA TYR A 67 -7.10 -1.55 -5.69
C TYR A 67 -6.67 -1.80 -7.15
N VAL A 68 -5.44 -1.41 -7.51
CA VAL A 68 -4.91 -1.63 -8.86
C VAL A 68 -4.72 -3.12 -9.15
N ALA A 69 -4.18 -3.89 -8.20
CA ALA A 69 -4.06 -5.33 -8.34
C ALA A 69 -5.42 -5.99 -8.59
N ALA A 70 -6.45 -5.60 -7.83
CA ALA A 70 -7.82 -6.07 -8.00
C ALA A 70 -8.41 -5.70 -9.37
N ARG A 71 -8.15 -4.47 -9.85
CA ARG A 71 -8.63 -3.96 -11.15
C ARG A 71 -8.03 -4.73 -12.32
N VAL A 72 -6.74 -5.00 -12.28
CA VAL A 72 -6.02 -5.71 -13.35
C VAL A 72 -6.41 -7.20 -13.38
N ALA A 73 -6.63 -7.81 -12.22
CA ALA A 73 -6.99 -9.23 -12.10
C ALA A 73 -8.34 -9.57 -12.73
N ARG A 74 -9.36 -8.71 -12.68
CA ARG A 74 -10.75 -8.87 -13.12
C ARG A 74 -11.52 -10.04 -12.50
N ARG A 75 -10.87 -11.17 -12.19
CA ARG A 75 -11.42 -12.33 -11.47
C ARG A 75 -10.83 -12.40 -10.08
N LEU A 76 -11.63 -12.70 -9.07
CA LEU A 76 -11.21 -12.80 -7.67
C LEU A 76 -10.41 -11.56 -7.20
N PRO A 77 -10.96 -10.35 -7.35
CA PRO A 77 -10.22 -9.11 -7.11
C PRO A 77 -9.63 -9.02 -5.71
N VAL A 78 -10.41 -9.38 -4.68
CA VAL A 78 -9.98 -9.33 -3.28
C VAL A 78 -8.84 -10.32 -3.00
N THR A 79 -8.88 -11.51 -3.63
CA THR A 79 -7.80 -12.52 -3.47
C THR A 79 -6.47 -12.00 -4.04
N HIS A 80 -6.49 -11.34 -5.20
CA HIS A 80 -5.27 -10.78 -5.78
C HIS A 80 -4.73 -9.60 -4.96
N ALA A 81 -5.62 -8.77 -4.42
CA ALA A 81 -5.23 -7.71 -3.48
C ALA A 81 -4.61 -8.31 -2.21
N ALA A 82 -5.20 -9.36 -1.63
CA ALA A 82 -4.63 -10.04 -0.46
C ALA A 82 -3.25 -10.67 -0.76
N MET A 83 -3.10 -11.33 -1.91
CA MET A 83 -1.81 -11.89 -2.34
C MET A 83 -0.74 -10.80 -2.50
N MET A 84 -1.11 -9.64 -3.09
CA MET A 84 -0.22 -8.48 -3.17
C MET A 84 0.20 -8.01 -1.78
N GLY A 85 -0.73 -7.91 -0.83
CA GLY A 85 -0.45 -7.53 0.55
C GLY A 85 0.48 -8.51 1.27
N ILE A 86 0.32 -9.83 1.05
CA ILE A 86 1.19 -10.87 1.60
C ILE A 86 2.62 -10.75 1.05
N ILE A 87 2.75 -10.55 -0.27
CA ILE A 87 4.07 -10.35 -0.90
C ILE A 87 4.72 -9.08 -0.37
N GLN A 88 3.96 -7.99 -0.26
CA GLN A 88 4.46 -6.73 0.32
C GLN A 88 4.93 -6.93 1.77
N ALA A 89 4.16 -7.64 2.60
CA ALA A 89 4.58 -7.98 3.97
C ALA A 89 5.89 -8.78 3.99
N GLY A 90 6.03 -9.76 3.11
CA GLY A 90 7.27 -10.53 2.95
C GLY A 90 8.46 -9.65 2.53
N LEU A 91 8.28 -8.75 1.56
CA LEU A 91 9.32 -7.80 1.15
C LEU A 91 9.70 -6.85 2.28
N THR A 92 8.74 -6.41 3.10
CA THR A 92 8.99 -5.58 4.28
C THR A 92 9.85 -6.31 5.31
N ILE A 93 9.59 -7.60 5.55
CA ILE A 93 10.41 -8.43 6.45
C ILE A 93 11.83 -8.61 5.89
N VAL A 94 11.97 -8.86 4.60
CA VAL A 94 13.29 -8.96 3.93
C VAL A 94 14.04 -7.63 4.06
N ALA A 95 13.38 -6.50 3.86
CA ALA A 95 13.98 -5.18 4.03
C ALA A 95 14.43 -4.94 5.47
N MET A 96 13.63 -5.36 6.47
CA MET A 96 14.00 -5.29 7.89
C MET A 96 15.29 -6.06 8.21
N LEU A 97 15.51 -7.21 7.55
CA LEU A 97 16.69 -8.06 7.76
C LEU A 97 17.91 -7.60 6.95
N SER A 98 17.75 -6.62 6.08
CA SER A 98 18.83 -6.05 5.27
C SER A 98 19.46 -4.82 5.96
N PRO A 99 20.59 -4.29 5.47
CA PRO A 99 21.19 -3.05 5.98
C PRO A 99 20.23 -1.85 6.01
N VAL A 100 19.22 -1.85 5.14
CA VAL A 100 18.15 -0.83 5.10
C VAL A 100 17.30 -0.86 6.38
N GLY A 101 17.19 -2.02 7.04
CA GLY A 101 16.42 -2.19 8.28
C GLY A 101 16.91 -1.35 9.45
N ASN A 102 18.17 -0.90 9.42
CA ASN A 102 18.76 -0.10 10.49
C ASN A 102 18.19 1.34 10.58
N HIS A 103 17.44 1.80 9.57
CA HIS A 103 16.86 3.14 9.55
C HIS A 103 15.53 3.27 10.30
N ALA A 104 14.92 2.16 10.74
CA ALA A 104 13.67 2.18 11.50
C ALA A 104 13.68 1.14 12.62
N SER A 105 12.83 1.34 13.63
CA SER A 105 12.72 0.38 14.73
C SER A 105 12.13 -0.96 14.26
N PRO A 106 12.53 -2.12 14.84
CA PRO A 106 11.95 -3.42 14.51
C PRO A 106 10.42 -3.46 14.65
N LEU A 107 9.88 -2.77 15.65
CA LEU A 107 8.44 -2.65 15.85
C LEU A 107 7.75 -1.97 14.66
N GLN A 108 8.36 -0.92 14.09
CA GLN A 108 7.82 -0.23 12.92
C GLN A 108 7.75 -1.15 11.71
N TRP A 109 8.80 -1.92 11.45
CA TRP A 109 8.83 -2.91 10.36
C TRP A 109 7.74 -3.97 10.52
N ILE A 110 7.58 -4.51 11.72
CA ILE A 110 6.58 -5.54 12.04
C ILE A 110 5.17 -4.97 11.85
N LEU A 111 4.88 -3.78 12.36
CA LEU A 111 3.59 -3.13 12.19
C LEU A 111 3.28 -2.86 10.71
N THR A 112 4.26 -2.38 9.93
CA THR A 112 4.10 -2.17 8.50
C THR A 112 3.79 -3.48 7.77
N ALA A 113 4.49 -4.56 8.08
CA ALA A 113 4.24 -5.86 7.48
C ALA A 113 2.83 -6.39 7.81
N ILE A 114 2.41 -6.31 9.07
CA ILE A 114 1.07 -6.76 9.50
C ILE A 114 -0.03 -5.92 8.85
N LEU A 115 0.13 -4.60 8.80
CA LEU A 115 -0.87 -3.68 8.25
C LEU A 115 -0.97 -3.74 6.71
N SER A 116 0.06 -4.22 6.02
CA SER A 116 0.06 -4.34 4.56
C SER A 116 -1.05 -5.25 4.05
N ILE A 117 -1.36 -6.33 4.76
CA ILE A 117 -2.39 -7.29 4.33
C ILE A 117 -3.80 -6.68 4.39
N PRO A 118 -4.28 -6.16 5.55
CA PRO A 118 -5.60 -5.55 5.62
C PRO A 118 -5.72 -4.31 4.74
N ALA A 119 -4.66 -3.49 4.60
CA ALA A 119 -4.66 -2.33 3.71
C ALA A 119 -4.91 -2.74 2.25
N ALA A 120 -4.20 -3.76 1.76
CA ALA A 120 -4.39 -4.27 0.39
C ALA A 120 -5.80 -4.84 0.19
N ILE A 121 -6.34 -5.57 1.18
CA ILE A 121 -7.70 -6.12 1.14
C ILE A 121 -8.73 -4.98 1.05
N VAL A 122 -8.58 -3.91 1.83
CA VAL A 122 -9.44 -2.71 1.76
C VAL A 122 -9.46 -2.16 0.33
N GLY A 123 -8.31 -2.01 -0.31
CA GLY A 123 -8.23 -1.60 -1.72
C GLY A 123 -9.00 -2.52 -2.67
N GLY A 124 -8.88 -3.83 -2.49
CA GLY A 124 -9.59 -4.84 -3.26
C GLY A 124 -11.12 -4.80 -3.06
N VAL A 125 -11.56 -4.59 -1.82
CA VAL A 125 -12.99 -4.46 -1.47
C VAL A 125 -13.59 -3.18 -2.06
N VAL A 126 -12.89 -2.06 -1.97
CA VAL A 126 -13.30 -0.79 -2.59
C VAL A 126 -13.48 -0.93 -4.09
N TYR A 127 -12.56 -1.63 -4.77
CA TYR A 127 -12.71 -1.92 -6.19
C TYR A 127 -13.95 -2.77 -6.47
N LYS A 128 -14.17 -3.85 -5.69
CA LYS A 128 -15.33 -4.73 -5.86
C LYS A 128 -16.66 -3.99 -5.66
N GLY A 129 -16.74 -3.09 -4.67
CA GLY A 129 -17.94 -2.30 -4.40
C GLY A 129 -18.25 -1.24 -5.45
N ARG A 130 -17.23 -0.80 -6.22
CA ARG A 130 -17.40 0.16 -7.33
C ARG A 130 -17.76 -0.48 -8.65
N LYS A 131 -17.69 -1.81 -8.76
CA LYS A 131 -18.10 -2.51 -9.99
C LYS A 131 -19.63 -2.53 -10.03
N PRO A 132 -20.31 -1.93 -11.04
CA PRO A 132 -21.75 -2.06 -11.20
C PRO A 132 -22.11 -3.55 -11.26
N ASN A 133 -23.22 -3.92 -10.67
CA ASN A 133 -23.79 -5.27 -10.77
C ASN A 133 -24.26 -5.53 -12.23
N ASP A 134 -23.33 -5.79 -13.14
CA ASP A 134 -23.63 -6.17 -14.52
C ASP A 134 -24.43 -7.51 -14.61
N GLY A 135 -24.84 -8.06 -13.50
CA GLY A 135 -25.55 -9.34 -13.38
C GLY A 135 -27.08 -9.24 -13.27
N LEU A 136 -27.63 -8.05 -12.97
CA LEU A 136 -29.09 -7.93 -12.75
C LEU A 136 -29.88 -7.47 -13.98
N GLU A 137 -29.22 -7.02 -15.05
CA GLU A 137 -29.91 -6.58 -16.28
C GLU A 137 -30.09 -7.68 -17.33
N ARG A 138 -29.66 -8.91 -17.06
CA ARG A 138 -29.91 -10.04 -17.96
C ARG A 138 -30.91 -11.04 -17.37
N ALA A 139 -32.03 -10.54 -16.87
CA ALA A 139 -33.20 -11.35 -16.81
C ALA A 139 -33.79 -11.41 -18.26
N PRO A 140 -33.87 -12.57 -18.96
CA PRO A 140 -34.58 -12.63 -20.19
C PRO A 140 -36.04 -12.28 -19.89
N ALA A 141 -36.58 -11.31 -20.64
CA ALA A 141 -37.99 -11.07 -20.67
C ALA A 141 -38.63 -12.44 -21.05
N SER A 142 -39.35 -13.03 -20.13
CA SER A 142 -40.18 -14.22 -20.38
C SER A 142 -41.40 -13.74 -21.18
N ASP A 143 -41.36 -14.01 -22.49
CA ASP A 143 -42.55 -13.99 -23.31
C ASP A 143 -43.47 -15.17 -22.94
#